data_d828a17bb5a0bd2284cee7ae1f7ce52e
#
_entry.id   d828a17bb5a0bd2284cee7ae1f7ce52e
#
_cell.length_a   1.000
_cell.length_b   1.000
_cell.length_c   1.000
_cell.angle_alpha   90.00
_cell.angle_beta   90.00
_cell.angle_gamma   90.00
#
_symmetry.space_group_name_H-M   'P 1'
#
loop_
_entity.id
_entity.type
_entity.pdbx_description
1 polymer ?
#
loop_
_entity_poly.entity_id
_entity_poly.type
_entity_poly.pdbx_seq_one_letter_code
_entity_poly.pdbx_strand_id
1 'polypeptide(L)'
;VVAPQSLDTNPLLELLPTMSVERFEDSYFAGIEGYNRLMVSHEFYERFAAFGHILIYQTDAWVFEDQLLAWCDKGYDYIGAPWLPRHMSALHSLLLPLRKAYARLSGHSMGALRSWKVGNGGFSLRRPAAFLSALQEDARLVPQSFRRLEHNEDVFWSITMRHKIRTPHWSEALAFAIESRPDWALRRLSRLPFGCHGWNKPPYAPFWQPIIK
;
A
#
# COMPACT_ATOMS: atom_id res chain seq x y z
N VAL A 1 -4.90 -11.99 -12.03
CA VAL A 1 -3.95 -12.37 -10.96
C VAL A 1 -2.53 -12.19 -11.47
N VAL A 2 -1.62 -11.71 -10.61
CA VAL A 2 -0.20 -11.61 -10.86
C VAL A 2 0.49 -12.85 -10.28
N ALA A 3 1.24 -13.58 -11.09
CA ALA A 3 1.82 -14.87 -10.73
C ALA A 3 3.25 -15.03 -11.26
N PRO A 4 4.10 -15.87 -10.63
CA PRO A 4 5.38 -16.28 -11.21
C PRO A 4 5.20 -17.11 -12.46
N GLN A 5 6.21 -17.13 -13.31
CA GLN A 5 6.18 -17.91 -14.57
C GLN A 5 6.01 -19.42 -14.30
N SER A 6 6.64 -19.93 -13.26
CA SER A 6 6.65 -21.35 -12.92
C SER A 6 5.38 -21.86 -12.22
N LEU A 7 4.50 -20.97 -11.73
CA LEU A 7 3.32 -21.41 -10.97
C LEU A 7 2.25 -21.99 -11.88
N ASP A 8 1.79 -23.21 -11.59
CA ASP A 8 0.56 -23.73 -12.21
C ASP A 8 -0.67 -23.01 -11.67
N THR A 9 -1.37 -22.29 -12.54
CA THR A 9 -2.58 -21.53 -12.21
C THR A 9 -3.85 -22.21 -12.71
N ASN A 10 -3.78 -23.39 -13.32
CA ASN A 10 -4.96 -24.10 -13.84
C ASN A 10 -6.02 -24.36 -12.76
N PRO A 11 -5.68 -24.81 -11.53
CA PRO A 11 -6.68 -25.00 -10.49
C PRO A 11 -7.44 -23.72 -10.13
N LEU A 12 -6.77 -22.57 -10.22
CA LEU A 12 -7.38 -21.28 -9.94
C LEU A 12 -8.29 -20.82 -11.10
N LEU A 13 -7.88 -21.08 -12.33
CA LEU A 13 -8.67 -20.78 -13.55
C LEU A 13 -9.90 -21.67 -13.67
N GLU A 14 -9.84 -22.91 -13.17
CA GLU A 14 -11.01 -23.80 -13.09
C GLU A 14 -12.08 -23.25 -12.14
N LEU A 15 -11.65 -22.65 -11.01
CA LEU A 15 -12.56 -22.02 -10.04
C LEU A 15 -13.09 -20.67 -10.52
N LEU A 16 -12.27 -19.91 -11.24
CA LEU A 16 -12.56 -18.56 -11.69
C LEU A 16 -12.22 -18.38 -13.19
N PRO A 17 -13.04 -18.92 -14.10
CA PRO A 17 -12.74 -18.96 -15.54
C PRO A 17 -12.60 -17.59 -16.23
N THR A 18 -13.16 -16.54 -15.61
CA THR A 18 -13.06 -15.16 -16.12
C THR A 18 -11.79 -14.44 -15.69
N MET A 19 -10.98 -15.07 -14.86
CA MET A 19 -9.77 -14.47 -14.34
C MET A 19 -8.63 -14.53 -15.37
N SER A 20 -7.95 -13.42 -15.59
CA SER A 20 -6.70 -13.37 -16.35
C SER A 20 -5.47 -13.50 -15.44
N VAL A 21 -4.41 -14.06 -15.96
CA VAL A 21 -3.13 -14.24 -15.25
C VAL A 21 -2.03 -13.50 -15.99
N GLU A 22 -1.43 -12.52 -15.29
CA GLU A 22 -0.24 -11.80 -15.72
C GLU A 22 1.00 -12.42 -15.10
N ARG A 23 1.95 -12.82 -15.93
CA ARG A 23 3.13 -13.55 -15.48
C ARG A 23 4.36 -12.68 -15.48
N PHE A 24 5.14 -12.80 -14.38
CA PHE A 24 6.41 -12.13 -14.19
C PHE A 24 7.48 -13.14 -13.77
N GLU A 25 8.75 -12.74 -13.82
CA GLU A 25 9.85 -13.60 -13.42
C GLU A 25 9.70 -14.10 -11.97
N ASP A 26 10.06 -15.36 -11.74
CA ASP A 26 9.94 -16.04 -10.44
C ASP A 26 10.72 -15.32 -9.34
N SER A 27 11.81 -14.64 -9.68
CA SER A 27 12.63 -13.86 -8.75
C SER A 27 11.85 -12.73 -8.05
N TYR A 28 10.79 -12.22 -8.65
CA TYR A 28 9.92 -11.22 -8.02
C TYR A 28 9.04 -11.80 -6.92
N PHE A 29 8.86 -13.10 -6.88
CA PHE A 29 8.06 -13.79 -5.86
C PHE A 29 8.92 -14.45 -4.77
N ALA A 30 10.23 -14.24 -4.82
CA ALA A 30 11.16 -14.71 -3.81
C ALA A 30 11.14 -13.81 -2.54
N GLY A 31 10.04 -13.86 -1.80
CA GLY A 31 9.86 -13.12 -0.56
C GLY A 31 9.65 -11.61 -0.71
N ILE A 32 9.80 -10.89 0.40
CA ILE A 32 9.49 -9.46 0.47
C ILE A 32 10.39 -8.62 -0.45
N GLU A 33 11.66 -8.98 -0.59
CA GLU A 33 12.61 -8.26 -1.45
C GLU A 33 12.20 -8.35 -2.93
N GLY A 34 11.81 -9.54 -3.39
CA GLY A 34 11.29 -9.75 -4.73
C GLY A 34 10.02 -8.95 -4.99
N TYR A 35 9.05 -9.04 -4.07
CA TYR A 35 7.81 -8.25 -4.15
C TYR A 35 8.09 -6.74 -4.23
N ASN A 36 8.94 -6.20 -3.38
CA ASN A 36 9.30 -4.78 -3.42
C ASN A 36 9.92 -4.39 -4.77
N ARG A 37 10.80 -5.23 -5.34
CA ARG A 37 11.36 -4.98 -6.68
C ARG A 37 10.29 -4.93 -7.75
N LEU A 38 9.34 -5.87 -7.73
CA LEU A 38 8.23 -5.87 -8.68
C LEU A 38 7.41 -4.58 -8.57
N MET A 39 7.05 -4.17 -7.35
CA MET A 39 6.20 -3.01 -7.09
C MET A 39 6.87 -1.65 -7.36
N VAL A 40 8.17 -1.61 -7.66
CA VAL A 40 8.89 -0.42 -8.13
C VAL A 40 9.47 -0.60 -9.53
N SER A 41 9.10 -1.68 -10.23
CA SER A 41 9.58 -1.92 -11.59
C SER A 41 8.74 -1.18 -12.63
N HIS A 42 9.40 -0.70 -13.69
CA HIS A 42 8.74 -0.15 -14.86
C HIS A 42 7.87 -1.20 -15.54
N GLU A 43 8.39 -2.44 -15.66
CA GLU A 43 7.71 -3.59 -16.26
C GLU A 43 6.32 -3.84 -15.67
N PHE A 44 6.20 -3.76 -14.32
CA PHE A 44 4.91 -3.97 -13.67
C PHE A 44 3.87 -2.94 -14.10
N TYR A 45 4.19 -1.66 -14.01
CA TYR A 45 3.22 -0.62 -14.36
C TYR A 45 2.97 -0.52 -15.86
N GLU A 46 3.94 -0.83 -16.69
CA GLU A 46 3.78 -0.91 -18.15
C GLU A 46 2.78 -2.01 -18.55
N ARG A 47 2.82 -3.18 -17.89
CA ARG A 47 1.89 -4.28 -18.10
C ARG A 47 0.43 -3.84 -17.86
N PHE A 48 0.21 -2.92 -16.96
CA PHE A 48 -1.11 -2.41 -16.61
C PHE A 48 -1.39 -0.98 -17.12
N ALA A 49 -0.60 -0.46 -18.05
CA ALA A 49 -0.71 0.92 -18.53
C ALA A 49 -2.03 1.25 -19.22
N ALA A 50 -2.73 0.24 -19.76
CA ALA A 50 -4.05 0.40 -20.38
C ALA A 50 -5.17 0.70 -19.36
N PHE A 51 -4.94 0.47 -18.07
CA PHE A 51 -5.93 0.70 -17.02
C PHE A 51 -5.74 2.08 -16.37
N GLY A 52 -6.83 2.81 -16.15
CA GLY A 52 -6.79 4.07 -15.42
C GLY A 52 -6.31 3.90 -13.98
N HIS A 53 -6.74 2.83 -13.32
CA HIS A 53 -6.32 2.43 -11.98
C HIS A 53 -6.19 0.91 -11.87
N ILE A 54 -5.33 0.46 -10.95
CA ILE A 54 -5.23 -0.93 -10.50
C ILE A 54 -5.37 -0.98 -8.97
N LEU A 55 -6.07 -1.98 -8.47
CA LEU A 55 -6.13 -2.28 -7.04
C LEU A 55 -5.17 -3.43 -6.73
N ILE A 56 -4.11 -3.15 -5.99
CA ILE A 56 -3.30 -4.22 -5.37
C ILE A 56 -4.13 -4.80 -4.23
N TYR A 57 -4.35 -6.12 -4.29
CA TYR A 57 -5.17 -6.85 -3.34
C TYR A 57 -4.43 -8.12 -2.92
N GLN A 58 -3.81 -8.11 -1.76
CA GLN A 58 -3.16 -9.28 -1.18
C GLN A 58 -4.18 -10.17 -0.45
N THR A 59 -3.85 -11.44 -0.24
CA THR A 59 -4.76 -12.43 0.34
C THR A 59 -5.18 -12.15 1.79
N ASP A 60 -4.46 -11.28 2.49
CA ASP A 60 -4.79 -10.79 3.83
C ASP A 60 -5.51 -9.43 3.80
N ALA A 61 -6.01 -9.01 2.64
CA ALA A 61 -6.91 -7.87 2.50
C ALA A 61 -8.37 -8.31 2.52
N TRP A 62 -9.27 -7.37 2.82
CA TRP A 62 -10.72 -7.57 2.76
C TRP A 62 -11.42 -6.30 2.29
N VAL A 63 -12.42 -6.44 1.41
CA VAL A 63 -13.29 -5.36 0.94
C VAL A 63 -14.66 -5.51 1.61
N PHE A 64 -15.16 -4.42 2.20
CA PHE A 64 -16.44 -4.42 2.92
C PHE A 64 -17.61 -4.01 2.04
N GLU A 65 -17.39 -3.08 1.11
CA GLU A 65 -18.44 -2.50 0.25
C GLU A 65 -17.89 -2.24 -1.17
N ASP A 66 -18.73 -2.27 -2.18
CA ASP A 66 -18.35 -1.90 -3.55
C ASP A 66 -18.26 -0.37 -3.71
N GLN A 67 -17.07 0.17 -3.48
CA GLN A 67 -16.77 1.59 -3.60
C GLN A 67 -15.58 1.86 -4.53
N LEU A 68 -15.12 0.85 -5.29
CA LEU A 68 -13.88 0.98 -6.07
C LEU A 68 -13.93 2.15 -7.05
N LEU A 69 -14.99 2.27 -7.84
CA LEU A 69 -15.11 3.35 -8.82
C LEU A 69 -15.14 4.72 -8.15
N ALA A 70 -15.85 4.86 -7.02
CA ALA A 70 -15.88 6.12 -6.27
C ALA A 70 -14.49 6.54 -5.77
N TRP A 71 -13.61 5.57 -5.45
CA TRP A 71 -12.21 5.86 -5.10
C TRP A 71 -11.36 6.20 -6.31
N CYS A 72 -11.59 5.57 -7.48
CA CYS A 72 -10.94 5.94 -8.74
C CYS A 72 -11.25 7.40 -9.14
N ASP A 73 -12.51 7.82 -9.00
CA ASP A 73 -12.99 9.15 -9.38
C ASP A 73 -12.38 10.30 -8.55
N LYS A 74 -11.81 10.00 -7.37
CA LYS A 74 -11.09 11.00 -6.57
C LYS A 74 -9.77 11.46 -7.20
N GLY A 75 -9.28 10.74 -8.21
CA GLY A 75 -8.14 11.13 -9.02
C GLY A 75 -6.80 11.14 -8.29
N TYR A 76 -6.66 10.40 -7.18
CA TYR A 76 -5.38 10.18 -6.54
C TYR A 76 -4.53 9.18 -7.35
N ASP A 77 -3.21 9.37 -7.31
CA ASP A 77 -2.30 8.45 -7.98
C ASP A 77 -2.00 7.22 -7.13
N TYR A 78 -2.04 7.38 -5.80
CA TYR A 78 -1.84 6.33 -4.83
C TYR A 78 -2.72 6.51 -3.60
N ILE A 79 -3.49 5.49 -3.25
CA ILE A 79 -4.23 5.39 -2.00
C ILE A 79 -3.94 4.05 -1.36
N GLY A 80 -3.61 4.05 -0.07
CA GLY A 80 -3.49 2.89 0.79
C GLY A 80 -3.85 3.26 2.22
N ALA A 81 -3.79 2.31 3.15
CA ALA A 81 -4.04 2.60 4.56
C ALA A 81 -3.01 3.58 5.13
N PRO A 82 -3.42 4.55 5.96
CA PRO A 82 -2.46 5.44 6.59
C PRO A 82 -1.69 4.74 7.70
N TRP A 83 -0.40 5.07 7.84
CA TRP A 83 0.40 4.61 8.96
C TRP A 83 0.09 5.43 10.23
N LEU A 84 -0.65 4.83 11.13
CA LEU A 84 -1.00 5.43 12.40
C LEU A 84 0.20 5.34 13.35
N PRO A 85 0.51 6.39 14.13
CA PRO A 85 1.60 6.35 15.10
C PRO A 85 1.31 5.33 16.21
N ARG A 86 2.35 4.67 16.71
CA ARG A 86 2.23 3.71 17.82
C ARG A 86 1.69 4.38 19.10
N HIS A 87 2.13 5.60 19.36
CA HIS A 87 1.73 6.38 20.54
C HIS A 87 0.92 7.59 20.08
N MET A 88 -0.27 7.76 20.63
CA MET A 88 -1.20 8.84 20.31
C MET A 88 -1.39 9.78 21.50
N SER A 89 -0.38 9.93 22.36
CA SER A 89 -0.40 10.92 23.45
C SER A 89 -0.25 12.34 22.87
N ALA A 90 -0.80 13.32 23.58
CA ALA A 90 -0.67 14.74 23.22
C ALA A 90 0.82 15.16 23.11
N LEU A 91 1.64 14.71 24.05
CA LEU A 91 3.08 14.97 24.05
C LEU A 91 3.76 14.38 22.81
N HIS A 92 3.41 13.15 22.40
CA HIS A 92 3.96 12.54 21.20
C HIS A 92 3.59 13.34 19.95
N SER A 93 2.34 13.79 19.87
CA SER A 93 1.85 14.60 18.74
C SER A 93 2.54 15.96 18.68
N LEU A 94 2.77 16.59 19.83
CA LEU A 94 3.48 17.87 19.94
C LEU A 94 4.95 17.75 19.49
N LEU A 95 5.63 16.67 19.85
CA LEU A 95 7.03 16.44 19.50
C LEU A 95 7.25 15.85 18.11
N LEU A 96 6.18 15.45 17.42
CA LEU A 96 6.29 14.78 16.12
C LEU A 96 6.98 15.64 15.03
N PRO A 97 6.76 16.95 14.91
CA PRO A 97 7.48 17.80 13.95
C PRO A 97 9.00 17.78 14.17
N LEU A 98 9.44 17.90 15.42
CA LEU A 98 10.86 17.86 15.78
C LEU A 98 11.47 16.48 15.45
N ARG A 99 10.76 15.40 15.78
CA ARG A 99 11.17 14.03 15.46
C ARG A 99 11.27 13.80 13.95
N LYS A 100 10.36 14.37 13.15
CA LYS A 100 10.44 14.31 11.69
C LYS A 100 11.61 15.10 11.14
N ALA A 101 11.90 16.28 11.69
CA ALA A 101 13.08 17.05 11.31
C ALA A 101 14.38 16.30 11.63
N TYR A 102 14.51 15.77 12.83
CA TYR A 102 15.64 14.93 13.21
C TYR A 102 15.79 13.70 12.31
N ALA A 103 14.69 13.00 12.01
CA ALA A 103 14.71 11.82 11.15
C ALA A 103 15.19 12.13 9.72
N ARG A 104 14.86 13.32 9.18
CA ARG A 104 15.34 13.75 7.87
C ARG A 104 16.84 14.03 7.86
N LEU A 105 17.37 14.59 8.94
CA LEU A 105 18.79 14.97 9.04
C LEU A 105 19.68 13.77 9.35
N SER A 106 19.21 12.88 10.22
CA SER A 106 20.02 11.76 10.73
C SER A 106 19.86 10.46 9.93
N GLY A 107 18.85 10.38 9.05
CA GLY A 107 18.46 9.12 8.39
C GLY A 107 17.87 8.07 9.33
N HIS A 108 17.71 8.40 10.63
CA HIS A 108 17.16 7.48 11.64
C HIS A 108 15.68 7.75 11.89
N SER A 109 14.95 6.75 12.40
CA SER A 109 13.54 6.89 12.81
C SER A 109 12.53 7.05 11.66
N MET A 110 12.54 6.11 10.72
CA MET A 110 11.51 6.01 9.66
C MET A 110 10.07 6.01 10.22
N GLY A 111 9.87 5.49 11.43
CA GLY A 111 8.57 5.54 12.09
C GLY A 111 8.01 6.94 12.27
N ALA A 112 8.86 7.94 12.52
CA ALA A 112 8.43 9.34 12.60
C ALA A 112 8.05 9.89 11.21
N LEU A 113 8.82 9.58 10.17
CA LEU A 113 8.55 10.04 8.81
C LEU A 113 7.25 9.46 8.25
N ARG A 114 6.98 8.19 8.54
CA ARG A 114 5.76 7.48 8.12
C ARG A 114 4.51 7.95 8.86
N SER A 115 4.63 8.43 10.10
CA SER A 115 3.48 8.80 10.94
C SER A 115 2.55 9.78 10.24
N TRP A 116 1.27 9.42 10.13
CA TRP A 116 0.22 10.17 9.45
C TRP A 116 0.48 10.32 7.93
N LYS A 117 1.17 9.37 7.31
CA LYS A 117 1.31 9.28 5.86
C LYS A 117 0.50 8.12 5.34
N VAL A 118 0.03 8.26 4.11
CA VAL A 118 -0.61 7.18 3.36
C VAL A 118 0.48 6.25 2.85
N GLY A 119 0.30 4.96 3.06
CA GLY A 119 1.22 3.92 2.63
C GLY A 119 0.48 2.60 2.48
N ASN A 120 1.13 1.48 2.80
CA ASN A 120 0.58 0.14 2.69
C ASN A 120 0.37 -0.34 1.24
N GLY A 121 1.36 -1.08 0.74
CA GLY A 121 1.33 -1.62 -0.61
C GLY A 121 0.36 -2.77 -0.84
N GLY A 122 0.06 -3.57 0.20
CA GLY A 122 -0.71 -4.81 0.08
C GLY A 122 -2.21 -4.65 -0.17
N PHE A 123 -2.76 -3.48 0.15
CA PHE A 123 -4.10 -3.06 -0.25
C PHE A 123 -4.05 -1.59 -0.65
N SER A 124 -3.88 -1.35 -1.96
CA SER A 124 -3.68 0.01 -2.46
C SER A 124 -4.21 0.20 -3.87
N LEU A 125 -4.83 1.35 -4.11
CA LEU A 125 -5.26 1.78 -5.43
C LEU A 125 -4.15 2.64 -6.05
N ARG A 126 -3.76 2.34 -7.28
CA ARG A 126 -2.65 2.97 -7.99
C ARG A 126 -3.05 3.36 -9.42
N ARG A 127 -2.55 4.50 -9.89
CA ARG A 127 -2.67 4.95 -11.28
C ARG A 127 -1.39 4.57 -12.04
N PRO A 128 -1.36 3.54 -12.90
CA PRO A 128 -0.13 3.08 -13.55
C PRO A 128 0.62 4.18 -14.29
N ALA A 129 -0.06 5.05 -15.01
CA ALA A 129 0.56 6.14 -15.74
C ALA A 129 1.38 7.10 -14.85
N ALA A 130 0.90 7.42 -13.64
CA ALA A 130 1.62 8.29 -12.71
C ALA A 130 2.88 7.61 -12.17
N PHE A 131 2.81 6.31 -11.89
CA PHE A 131 3.96 5.52 -11.43
C PHE A 131 5.01 5.37 -12.52
N LEU A 132 4.61 5.13 -13.78
CA LEU A 132 5.51 5.10 -14.93
C LEU A 132 6.25 6.43 -15.12
N SER A 133 5.52 7.54 -15.14
CA SER A 133 6.12 8.87 -15.26
C SER A 133 7.13 9.13 -14.14
N ALA A 134 6.76 8.82 -12.90
CA ALA A 134 7.65 9.01 -11.76
C ALA A 134 8.94 8.16 -11.85
N LEU A 135 8.84 6.90 -12.29
CA LEU A 135 10.00 6.02 -12.49
C LEU A 135 10.91 6.50 -13.63
N GLN A 136 10.33 7.03 -14.71
CA GLN A 136 11.10 7.57 -15.83
C GLN A 136 11.87 8.84 -15.43
N GLU A 137 11.22 9.75 -14.71
CA GLU A 137 11.80 11.03 -14.34
C GLU A 137 12.87 10.92 -13.23
N ASP A 138 12.68 10.02 -12.28
CA ASP A 138 13.53 9.87 -11.10
C ASP A 138 14.04 8.43 -10.87
N ALA A 139 14.38 7.71 -11.94
CA ALA A 139 14.88 6.33 -11.88
C ALA A 139 16.05 6.13 -10.91
N ARG A 140 16.90 7.15 -10.72
CA ARG A 140 18.03 7.16 -9.79
C ARG A 140 17.63 7.02 -8.32
N LEU A 141 16.37 7.32 -7.97
CA LEU A 141 15.87 7.22 -6.60
C LEU A 141 15.39 5.81 -6.27
N VAL A 142 15.22 4.93 -7.27
CA VAL A 142 14.82 3.54 -7.04
C VAL A 142 15.90 2.82 -6.23
N PRO A 143 15.56 2.21 -5.08
CA PRO A 143 16.53 1.50 -4.27
C PRO A 143 17.16 0.33 -5.03
N GLN A 144 18.47 0.17 -4.91
CA GLN A 144 19.18 -0.99 -5.49
C GLN A 144 19.00 -2.26 -4.64
N SER A 145 18.55 -2.13 -3.40
CA SER A 145 18.31 -3.25 -2.48
C SER A 145 17.14 -2.92 -1.56
N PHE A 146 16.28 -3.90 -1.32
CA PHE A 146 15.08 -3.82 -0.46
C PHE A 146 15.25 -4.55 0.87
N ARG A 147 16.47 -4.73 1.33
CA ARG A 147 16.78 -5.41 2.62
C ARG A 147 16.45 -4.55 3.85
N ARG A 148 16.23 -3.25 3.68
CA ARG A 148 15.89 -2.34 4.76
C ARG A 148 14.44 -1.90 4.65
N LEU A 149 13.76 -1.74 5.79
CA LEU A 149 12.36 -1.31 5.84
C LEU A 149 12.12 0.07 5.18
N GLU A 150 13.11 0.96 5.22
CA GLU A 150 13.07 2.25 4.55
C GLU A 150 13.05 2.15 3.01
N HIS A 151 13.43 1.01 2.48
CA HIS A 151 13.44 0.73 1.05
C HIS A 151 12.20 -0.03 0.57
N ASN A 152 11.29 -0.42 1.49
CA ASN A 152 10.04 -1.05 1.08
C ASN A 152 9.31 -0.17 0.08
N GLU A 153 8.63 -0.79 -0.87
CA GLU A 153 7.99 -0.12 -2.00
C GLU A 153 6.96 0.94 -1.56
N ASP A 154 6.20 0.64 -0.49
CA ASP A 154 5.21 1.56 0.07
C ASP A 154 5.86 2.81 0.70
N VAL A 155 7.03 2.66 1.32
CA VAL A 155 7.85 3.78 1.82
C VAL A 155 8.45 4.58 0.66
N PHE A 156 8.96 3.89 -0.35
CA PHE A 156 9.50 4.52 -1.56
C PHE A 156 8.44 5.43 -2.20
N TRP A 157 7.26 4.92 -2.47
CA TRP A 157 6.19 5.70 -3.11
C TRP A 157 5.66 6.83 -2.23
N SER A 158 5.46 6.56 -0.94
CA SER A 158 4.80 7.52 -0.02
C SER A 158 5.73 8.58 0.56
N ILE A 159 7.03 8.32 0.63
CA ILE A 159 8.01 9.21 1.26
C ILE A 159 8.99 9.76 0.23
N THR A 160 9.67 8.88 -0.51
CA THR A 160 10.70 9.27 -1.48
C THR A 160 10.10 9.94 -2.70
N MET A 161 9.09 9.30 -3.32
CA MET A 161 8.43 9.78 -4.53
C MET A 161 7.20 10.67 -4.28
N ARG A 162 6.97 11.09 -3.03
CA ARG A 162 5.79 11.90 -2.64
C ARG A 162 5.61 13.20 -3.42
N HIS A 163 6.66 13.72 -4.01
CA HIS A 163 6.62 14.95 -4.82
C HIS A 163 6.10 14.70 -6.24
N LYS A 164 6.04 13.44 -6.66
CA LYS A 164 5.55 12.99 -7.97
C LYS A 164 4.19 12.30 -7.89
N ILE A 165 3.84 11.73 -6.73
CA ILE A 165 2.67 10.87 -6.53
C ILE A 165 1.65 11.59 -5.64
N ARG A 166 0.47 11.85 -6.18
CA ARG A 166 -0.64 12.49 -5.47
C ARG A 166 -1.34 11.48 -4.56
N THR A 167 -1.26 11.71 -3.25
CA THR A 167 -1.92 10.89 -2.22
C THR A 167 -2.95 11.72 -1.44
N PRO A 168 -4.02 11.12 -0.88
CA PRO A 168 -4.95 11.84 -0.01
C PRO A 168 -4.30 12.22 1.32
N HIS A 169 -5.01 13.07 2.07
CA HIS A 169 -4.71 13.25 3.48
C HIS A 169 -5.01 11.96 4.26
N TRP A 170 -4.26 11.69 5.33
CA TRP A 170 -4.39 10.46 6.12
C TRP A 170 -5.82 10.20 6.63
N SER A 171 -6.56 11.26 6.99
CA SER A 171 -7.93 11.13 7.50
C SER A 171 -8.92 10.67 6.44
N GLU A 172 -8.71 11.04 5.18
CA GLU A 172 -9.49 10.54 4.05
C GLU A 172 -9.08 9.10 3.70
N ALA A 173 -7.78 8.83 3.68
CA ALA A 173 -7.25 7.49 3.42
C ALA A 173 -7.73 6.46 4.45
N LEU A 174 -8.09 6.89 5.66
CA LEU A 174 -8.65 6.02 6.69
C LEU A 174 -10.00 5.42 6.26
N ALA A 175 -10.79 6.16 5.47
CA ALA A 175 -12.04 5.65 4.90
C ALA A 175 -11.81 4.71 3.70
N PHE A 176 -10.64 4.78 3.06
CA PHE A 176 -10.24 3.80 2.06
C PHE A 176 -9.82 2.49 2.72
N ALA A 177 -8.85 2.53 3.65
CA ALA A 177 -8.37 1.30 4.26
C ALA A 177 -7.84 1.49 5.68
N ILE A 178 -7.97 0.43 6.48
CA ILE A 178 -7.37 0.30 7.81
C ILE A 178 -6.40 -0.88 7.79
N GLU A 179 -5.15 -0.67 8.23
CA GLU A 179 -4.17 -1.74 8.46
C GLU A 179 -3.87 -1.93 9.96
N SER A 180 -3.74 -0.84 10.68
CA SER A 180 -3.34 -0.87 12.09
C SER A 180 -4.33 -0.13 12.98
N ARG A 181 -4.44 -0.55 14.26
CA ARG A 181 -5.30 0.08 15.27
C ARG A 181 -6.77 0.22 14.82
N PRO A 182 -7.40 -0.87 14.38
CA PRO A 182 -8.74 -0.81 13.84
C PRO A 182 -9.78 -0.26 14.82
N ASP A 183 -9.63 -0.54 16.11
CA ASP A 183 -10.47 0.00 17.20
C ASP A 183 -10.45 1.54 17.23
N TRP A 184 -9.27 2.14 17.14
CA TRP A 184 -9.11 3.59 17.12
C TRP A 184 -9.62 4.18 15.81
N ALA A 185 -9.33 3.52 14.69
CA ALA A 185 -9.67 3.98 13.35
C ALA A 185 -11.20 4.00 13.14
N LEU A 186 -11.89 2.92 13.48
CA LEU A 186 -13.35 2.82 13.30
C LEU A 186 -14.12 3.80 14.18
N ARG A 187 -13.63 4.14 15.39
CA ARG A 187 -14.27 5.19 16.19
C ARG A 187 -14.27 6.58 15.54
N ARG A 188 -13.51 6.79 14.46
CA ARG A 188 -13.43 8.05 13.70
C ARG A 188 -14.19 8.03 12.40
N LEU A 189 -14.63 6.87 11.98
CA LEU A 189 -15.42 6.69 10.79
C LEU A 189 -16.89 6.50 11.17
N SER A 190 -17.80 7.04 10.36
CA SER A 190 -19.25 6.84 10.53
C SER A 190 -19.73 5.48 9.98
N ARG A 191 -18.88 4.78 9.22
CA ARG A 191 -19.15 3.49 8.58
C ARG A 191 -17.85 2.71 8.45
N LEU A 192 -17.94 1.43 8.03
CA LEU A 192 -16.76 0.66 7.66
C LEU A 192 -15.99 1.33 6.52
N PRO A 193 -14.65 1.20 6.46
CA PRO A 193 -13.86 1.66 5.32
C PRO A 193 -14.21 0.84 4.06
N PHE A 194 -13.70 1.25 2.90
CA PHE A 194 -13.77 0.43 1.69
C PHE A 194 -13.13 -0.95 1.91
N GLY A 195 -11.99 -1.02 2.60
CA GLY A 195 -11.35 -2.29 2.93
C GLY A 195 -10.42 -2.23 4.14
N CYS A 196 -9.77 -3.36 4.41
CA CYS A 196 -8.68 -3.45 5.36
C CYS A 196 -7.56 -4.36 4.85
N HIS A 197 -6.38 -4.26 5.47
CA HIS A 197 -5.24 -5.10 5.16
C HIS A 197 -4.65 -5.69 6.43
N GLY A 198 -4.12 -6.91 6.34
CA GLY A 198 -3.55 -7.62 7.48
C GLY A 198 -4.60 -7.98 8.54
N TRP A 199 -5.84 -8.20 8.10
CA TRP A 199 -6.96 -8.49 9.00
C TRP A 199 -6.75 -9.77 9.83
N ASN A 200 -6.04 -10.75 9.30
CA ASN A 200 -5.75 -12.04 9.94
C ASN A 200 -4.47 -12.02 10.80
N LYS A 201 -3.73 -10.90 10.84
CA LYS A 201 -2.53 -10.80 11.68
C LYS A 201 -2.90 -10.86 13.17
N PRO A 202 -2.12 -11.58 14.00
CA PRO A 202 -2.48 -11.84 15.40
C PRO A 202 -2.94 -10.60 16.21
N PRO A 203 -2.32 -9.41 16.07
CA PRO A 203 -2.78 -8.24 16.82
C PRO A 203 -4.15 -7.71 16.42
N TYR A 204 -4.64 -8.04 15.22
CA TYR A 204 -5.86 -7.47 14.64
C TYR A 204 -6.94 -8.49 14.33
N ALA A 205 -6.59 -9.76 14.19
CA ALA A 205 -7.53 -10.84 13.91
C ALA A 205 -8.72 -10.90 14.91
N PRO A 206 -8.51 -10.80 16.24
CA PRO A 206 -9.62 -10.82 17.18
C PRO A 206 -10.61 -9.67 17.00
N PHE A 207 -10.16 -8.54 16.46
CA PHE A 207 -11.01 -7.41 16.15
C PHE A 207 -11.81 -7.62 14.86
N TRP A 208 -11.17 -8.14 13.82
CA TRP A 208 -11.78 -8.26 12.51
C TRP A 208 -12.64 -9.51 12.32
N GLN A 209 -12.31 -10.63 12.96
CA GLN A 209 -13.03 -11.89 12.81
C GLN A 209 -14.56 -11.79 13.05
N PRO A 210 -15.07 -11.02 14.02
CA PRO A 210 -16.53 -10.86 14.18
C PRO A 210 -17.18 -10.05 13.06
N ILE A 211 -16.42 -9.24 12.34
CA ILE A 211 -16.90 -8.32 11.29
C ILE A 211 -16.81 -8.97 9.91
N ILE A 212 -15.72 -9.73 9.67
CA ILE A 212 -15.47 -10.47 8.43
C ILE A 212 -16.10 -11.86 8.58
N LYS A 213 -17.21 -12.07 7.90
CA LYS A 213 -17.97 -13.35 7.92
C LYS A 213 -17.69 -14.16 6.67
#